data_7e0855718f9a32c15ae622406eb31044
#
_entry.id   7e0855718f9a32c15ae622406eb31044
#
_cell.length_a   1.000
_cell.length_b   1.000
_cell.length_c   1.000
_cell.angle_alpha   90.00
_cell.angle_beta   90.00
_cell.angle_gamma   90.00
#
_symmetry.space_group_name_H-M   'P 1'
#
loop_
_entity.id
_entity.type
_entity.pdbx_description
1 polymer ?
#
loop_
_entity_poly.entity_id
_entity_poly.type
_entity_poly.pdbx_seq_one_letter_code
_entity_poly.pdbx_strand_id
1 'polypeptide(L)'
;EYWKYTNPAELTVADAPAAALFDPGQDRRVFEDIDRLKIVFVDGVFDAAQSDDLSLEGLEISRLTDVLKTDIHWAMELYGHLETHGQDPVARPLAALNTAFATDGIVIRATGRVSKPVSLIYLHQSETSDALLHHVIRVEEGAEMTLLEQGPAAARFNKCTEVDLAPTARFHHIRAQGRDHARRAVTHSFVRVAEAAHYKSFTLTCNGVLTRNEHVIDIVGDNAIAHVAGAALGDG
;
A
#
# COMPACT_ATOMS: atom_id res chain seq x y z
N GLU A 1 12.60 13.76 -16.53
CA GLU A 1 13.40 12.54 -16.30
C GLU A 1 12.98 11.87 -14.98
N TYR A 2 12.19 10.85 -15.07
CA TYR A 2 11.54 10.19 -13.94
C TYR A 2 12.54 9.60 -12.92
N TRP A 3 13.67 9.06 -13.37
CA TRP A 3 14.71 8.45 -12.54
C TRP A 3 15.91 9.38 -12.23
N LYS A 4 15.77 10.68 -12.39
CA LYS A 4 16.90 11.61 -12.24
C LYS A 4 17.67 11.47 -10.91
N TYR A 5 16.97 11.20 -9.83
CA TYR A 5 17.55 11.12 -8.48
C TYR A 5 17.46 9.73 -7.85
N THR A 6 17.04 8.72 -8.61
CA THR A 6 16.84 7.36 -8.12
C THR A 6 17.33 6.38 -9.16
N ASN A 7 18.38 5.61 -8.86
CA ASN A 7 18.83 4.56 -9.76
C ASN A 7 17.94 3.31 -9.62
N PRO A 8 17.18 2.91 -10.65
CA PRO A 8 16.31 1.75 -10.57
C PRO A 8 17.01 0.40 -10.81
N ALA A 9 18.31 0.38 -11.05
CA ALA A 9 19.04 -0.82 -11.48
C ALA A 9 18.78 -2.01 -10.54
N GLU A 10 18.84 -1.80 -9.21
CA GLU A 10 18.62 -2.86 -8.22
C GLU A 10 17.13 -3.27 -8.06
N LEU A 11 16.21 -2.49 -8.62
CA LEU A 11 14.78 -2.82 -8.66
C LEU A 11 14.41 -3.69 -9.87
N THR A 12 15.30 -3.81 -10.85
CA THR A 12 15.04 -4.45 -12.15
C THR A 12 15.91 -5.67 -12.44
N VAL A 13 16.85 -6.02 -11.55
CA VAL A 13 17.65 -7.25 -11.67
C VAL A 13 16.77 -8.49 -11.46
N ALA A 14 17.17 -9.64 -12.02
CA ALA A 14 16.39 -10.86 -11.97
C ALA A 14 16.15 -11.35 -10.52
N ASP A 15 17.21 -11.36 -9.71
CA ASP A 15 17.14 -11.78 -8.31
C ASP A 15 17.15 -10.55 -7.39
N ALA A 16 16.35 -10.57 -6.33
CA ALA A 16 16.36 -9.51 -5.33
C ALA A 16 17.74 -9.42 -4.66
N PRO A 17 18.37 -8.22 -4.59
CA PRO A 17 19.57 -8.05 -3.79
C PRO A 17 19.28 -8.37 -2.33
N ALA A 18 20.22 -9.07 -1.68
CA ALA A 18 20.04 -9.45 -0.29
C ALA A 18 19.89 -8.22 0.63
N ALA A 19 19.00 -8.35 1.60
CA ALA A 19 18.83 -7.40 2.69
C ALA A 19 18.87 -8.15 4.01
N ALA A 20 19.71 -7.68 4.95
CA ALA A 20 19.80 -8.25 6.28
C ALA A 20 18.44 -8.20 6.99
N LEU A 21 18.12 -9.26 7.71
CA LEU A 21 16.89 -9.33 8.49
C LEU A 21 16.96 -8.35 9.65
N PHE A 22 15.86 -7.71 9.91
CA PHE A 22 15.69 -6.81 11.03
C PHE A 22 15.30 -7.61 12.30
N ASP A 23 15.95 -7.29 13.43
CA ASP A 23 15.54 -7.85 14.72
C ASP A 23 14.27 -7.17 15.23
N PRO A 24 13.11 -7.84 15.20
CA PRO A 24 11.85 -7.25 15.62
C PRO A 24 11.85 -6.85 17.12
N GLY A 25 12.78 -7.36 17.92
CA GLY A 25 12.95 -6.94 19.33
C GLY A 25 13.48 -5.52 19.49
N GLN A 26 14.09 -4.96 18.46
CA GLN A 26 14.62 -3.59 18.47
C GLN A 26 13.66 -2.57 17.82
N ASP A 27 12.60 -3.03 17.16
CA ASP A 27 11.62 -2.14 16.55
C ASP A 27 10.44 -1.89 17.49
N ARG A 28 10.15 -0.62 17.73
CA ARG A 28 8.87 -0.25 18.35
C ARG A 28 7.77 -0.43 17.32
N ARG A 29 6.84 -1.31 17.60
CA ARG A 29 5.63 -1.50 16.79
C ARG A 29 4.77 -0.24 16.88
N VAL A 30 4.89 0.62 15.87
CA VAL A 30 4.39 2.01 15.88
C VAL A 30 2.91 2.12 16.23
N PHE A 31 2.11 1.11 15.92
CA PHE A 31 0.65 1.11 16.14
C PHE A 31 0.20 0.07 17.18
N GLU A 32 1.09 -0.41 18.06
CA GLU A 32 0.79 -1.53 18.95
C GLU A 32 -0.35 -1.25 19.93
N ASP A 33 -0.44 -0.03 20.43
CA ASP A 33 -1.46 0.40 21.39
C ASP A 33 -2.82 0.75 20.76
N ILE A 34 -2.94 0.67 19.44
CA ILE A 34 -4.18 1.00 18.72
C ILE A 34 -5.01 -0.29 18.54
N ASP A 35 -6.26 -0.29 19.02
CA ASP A 35 -7.21 -1.35 18.63
C ASP A 35 -7.46 -1.27 17.12
N ARG A 36 -7.11 -2.36 16.41
CA ARG A 36 -7.12 -2.42 14.94
C ARG A 36 -7.36 -3.84 14.45
N LEU A 37 -7.89 -3.97 13.25
CA LEU A 37 -7.91 -5.25 12.54
C LEU A 37 -6.55 -5.44 11.85
N LYS A 38 -5.84 -6.52 12.20
CA LYS A 38 -4.50 -6.83 11.69
C LYS A 38 -4.55 -7.77 10.50
N ILE A 39 -3.85 -7.42 9.44
CA ILE A 39 -3.63 -8.24 8.24
C ILE A 39 -2.12 -8.33 8.03
N VAL A 40 -1.58 -9.53 8.10
CA VAL A 40 -0.12 -9.77 8.07
C VAL A 40 0.30 -10.37 6.74
N PHE A 41 1.36 -9.81 6.18
CA PHE A 41 2.08 -10.36 5.04
C PHE A 41 3.51 -10.66 5.47
N VAL A 42 3.98 -11.86 5.17
CA VAL A 42 5.36 -12.29 5.40
C VAL A 42 6.05 -12.44 4.05
N ASP A 43 7.10 -11.67 3.82
CA ASP A 43 7.84 -11.67 2.54
C ASP A 43 6.92 -11.54 1.31
N GLY A 44 5.85 -10.74 1.44
CA GLY A 44 4.86 -10.50 0.40
C GLY A 44 3.74 -11.56 0.27
N VAL A 45 3.64 -12.51 1.19
CA VAL A 45 2.59 -13.53 1.21
C VAL A 45 1.68 -13.33 2.42
N PHE A 46 0.36 -13.38 2.21
CA PHE A 46 -0.61 -13.28 3.30
C PHE A 46 -0.45 -14.43 4.29
N ASP A 47 -0.36 -14.09 5.57
CA ASP A 47 -0.28 -15.03 6.69
C ASP A 47 -1.58 -15.04 7.49
N ALA A 48 -2.40 -16.06 7.27
CA ALA A 48 -3.67 -16.22 7.96
C ALA A 48 -3.51 -16.52 9.46
N ALA A 49 -2.40 -17.15 9.87
CA ALA A 49 -2.18 -17.52 11.27
C ALA A 49 -1.83 -16.32 12.14
N GLN A 50 -1.22 -15.29 11.55
CA GLN A 50 -0.85 -14.05 12.22
C GLN A 50 -1.86 -12.91 12.00
N SER A 51 -2.82 -13.09 11.08
CA SER A 51 -3.88 -12.13 10.79
C SER A 51 -5.10 -12.36 11.68
N ASP A 52 -5.83 -11.28 11.92
CA ASP A 52 -7.17 -11.37 12.53
C ASP A 52 -8.19 -11.92 11.51
N ASP A 53 -9.38 -12.30 11.98
CA ASP A 53 -10.51 -12.57 11.08
C ASP A 53 -10.79 -11.31 10.26
N LEU A 54 -10.91 -11.47 8.94
CA LEU A 54 -11.14 -10.36 8.01
C LEU A 54 -12.58 -9.81 8.05
N SER A 55 -13.33 -10.11 9.12
CA SER A 55 -14.69 -9.65 9.33
C SER A 55 -14.71 -8.40 10.21
N LEU A 56 -15.17 -7.29 9.66
CA LEU A 56 -15.39 -6.05 10.40
C LEU A 56 -16.61 -5.32 9.83
N GLU A 57 -17.50 -4.87 10.72
CA GLU A 57 -18.71 -4.15 10.30
C GLU A 57 -18.34 -2.90 9.47
N GLY A 58 -19.03 -2.71 8.36
CA GLY A 58 -18.78 -1.63 7.42
C GLY A 58 -17.65 -1.88 6.42
N LEU A 59 -17.03 -3.08 6.46
CA LEU A 59 -16.01 -3.49 5.49
C LEU A 59 -16.35 -4.82 4.84
N GLU A 60 -16.05 -4.90 3.54
CA GLU A 60 -15.87 -6.13 2.80
C GLU A 60 -14.37 -6.26 2.53
N ILE A 61 -13.73 -7.32 3.03
CA ILE A 61 -12.29 -7.56 2.87
C ILE A 61 -12.08 -8.91 2.21
N SER A 62 -11.30 -8.93 1.15
CA SER A 62 -10.93 -10.14 0.42
C SER A 62 -9.45 -10.12 0.06
N ARG A 63 -8.85 -11.29 -0.12
CA ARG A 63 -7.50 -11.38 -0.71
C ARG A 63 -7.60 -11.16 -2.22
N LEU A 64 -6.62 -10.47 -2.78
CA LEU A 64 -6.53 -10.27 -4.23
C LEU A 64 -6.50 -11.62 -4.97
N THR A 65 -5.73 -12.58 -4.48
CA THR A 65 -5.61 -13.92 -5.07
C THR A 65 -6.93 -14.68 -5.12
N ASP A 66 -7.88 -14.39 -4.23
CA ASP A 66 -9.20 -15.03 -4.25
C ASP A 66 -10.16 -14.29 -5.19
N VAL A 67 -10.08 -12.95 -5.21
CA VAL A 67 -10.85 -12.11 -6.14
C VAL A 67 -10.53 -12.45 -7.60
N LEU A 68 -9.24 -12.65 -7.92
CA LEU A 68 -8.78 -12.99 -9.28
C LEU A 68 -9.28 -14.36 -9.79
N LYS A 69 -9.82 -15.21 -8.91
CA LYS A 69 -10.42 -16.50 -9.27
C LYS A 69 -11.93 -16.39 -9.53
N THR A 70 -12.53 -15.24 -9.27
CA THR A 70 -13.96 -15.02 -9.46
C THR A 70 -14.23 -14.35 -10.81
N ASP A 71 -15.31 -14.76 -11.49
CA ASP A 71 -15.66 -14.20 -12.80
C ASP A 71 -16.18 -12.76 -12.72
N ILE A 72 -16.80 -12.39 -11.60
CA ILE A 72 -17.40 -11.07 -11.39
C ILE A 72 -17.08 -10.57 -10.00
N HIS A 73 -16.36 -9.45 -9.92
CA HIS A 73 -16.08 -8.76 -8.68
C HIS A 73 -15.87 -7.26 -8.94
N TRP A 74 -16.39 -6.40 -8.07
CA TRP A 74 -16.30 -4.94 -8.23
C TRP A 74 -14.84 -4.43 -8.36
N ALA A 75 -13.89 -5.10 -7.73
CA ALA A 75 -12.48 -4.72 -7.79
C ALA A 75 -11.88 -4.84 -9.20
N MET A 76 -12.48 -5.65 -10.08
CA MET A 76 -12.04 -5.78 -11.48
C MET A 76 -12.25 -4.48 -12.27
N GLU A 77 -13.15 -3.62 -11.83
CA GLU A 77 -13.36 -2.30 -12.42
C GLU A 77 -12.27 -1.29 -12.00
N LEU A 78 -11.49 -1.61 -10.96
CA LEU A 78 -10.45 -0.71 -10.43
C LEU A 78 -9.06 -1.25 -10.63
N TYR A 79 -8.84 -2.57 -10.51
CA TYR A 79 -7.52 -3.18 -10.61
C TYR A 79 -6.81 -2.81 -11.91
N GLY A 80 -5.70 -2.11 -11.82
CA GLY A 80 -4.91 -1.60 -12.94
C GLY A 80 -5.53 -0.39 -13.65
N HIS A 81 -6.71 0.07 -13.26
CA HIS A 81 -7.42 1.16 -13.93
C HIS A 81 -6.86 2.53 -13.55
N LEU A 82 -6.74 2.80 -12.26
CA LEU A 82 -6.15 4.06 -11.80
C LEU A 82 -4.65 4.10 -12.09
N GLU A 83 -3.97 2.95 -11.99
CA GLU A 83 -2.57 2.82 -12.37
C GLU A 83 -2.36 3.17 -13.85
N THR A 84 -3.16 2.59 -14.76
CA THR A 84 -3.07 2.87 -16.20
C THR A 84 -3.35 4.34 -16.51
N HIS A 85 -4.38 4.92 -15.89
CA HIS A 85 -4.66 6.36 -16.03
C HIS A 85 -3.51 7.22 -15.50
N GLY A 86 -2.90 6.82 -14.41
CA GLY A 86 -1.75 7.50 -13.81
C GLY A 86 -0.43 7.38 -14.58
N GLN A 87 -0.38 6.64 -15.70
CA GLN A 87 0.81 6.57 -16.56
C GLN A 87 1.00 7.83 -17.43
N ASP A 88 -0.02 8.64 -17.60
CA ASP A 88 0.05 9.88 -18.36
C ASP A 88 0.09 11.09 -17.39
N PRO A 89 0.92 12.10 -17.61
CA PRO A 89 1.94 12.26 -18.64
C PRO A 89 3.30 11.61 -18.31
N VAL A 90 3.43 10.91 -17.20
CA VAL A 90 4.69 10.32 -16.74
C VAL A 90 4.55 8.81 -16.60
N ALA A 91 5.26 8.07 -17.46
CA ALA A 91 5.28 6.61 -17.38
C ALA A 91 5.94 6.11 -16.09
N ARG A 92 5.29 5.14 -15.43
CA ARG A 92 5.72 4.50 -14.18
C ARG A 92 5.88 2.99 -14.36
N PRO A 93 6.97 2.55 -15.02
CA PRO A 93 7.11 1.16 -15.45
C PRO A 93 7.09 0.15 -14.30
N LEU A 94 7.52 0.53 -13.08
CA LEU A 94 7.47 -0.37 -11.94
C LEU A 94 6.05 -0.49 -11.34
N ALA A 95 5.18 0.49 -11.54
CA ALA A 95 3.76 0.34 -11.23
C ALA A 95 3.06 -0.59 -12.21
N ALA A 96 3.31 -0.43 -13.51
CA ALA A 96 2.81 -1.33 -14.55
C ALA A 96 3.31 -2.77 -14.35
N LEU A 97 4.59 -2.94 -13.98
CA LEU A 97 5.14 -4.25 -13.61
C LEU A 97 4.39 -4.86 -12.43
N ASN A 98 4.10 -4.06 -11.41
CA ASN A 98 3.32 -4.53 -10.26
C ASN A 98 1.93 -4.99 -10.67
N THR A 99 1.19 -4.18 -11.43
CA THR A 99 -0.14 -4.54 -11.94
C THR A 99 -0.13 -5.85 -12.73
N ALA A 100 0.92 -6.08 -13.54
CA ALA A 100 1.03 -7.27 -14.37
C ALA A 100 1.43 -8.53 -13.60
N PHE A 101 2.17 -8.41 -12.49
CA PHE A 101 2.83 -9.53 -11.82
C PHE A 101 2.61 -9.56 -10.29
N ALA A 102 1.66 -8.79 -9.75
CA ALA A 102 1.37 -8.84 -8.32
C ALA A 102 1.04 -10.27 -7.87
N THR A 103 1.71 -10.71 -6.81
CA THR A 103 1.58 -12.06 -6.28
C THR A 103 0.51 -12.20 -5.23
N ASP A 104 0.22 -11.10 -4.49
CA ASP A 104 -0.82 -11.06 -3.46
C ASP A 104 -1.27 -9.60 -3.25
N GLY A 105 -2.23 -9.40 -2.37
CA GLY A 105 -2.77 -8.11 -2.00
C GLY A 105 -4.07 -8.22 -1.23
N ILE A 106 -4.62 -7.08 -0.87
CA ILE A 106 -5.90 -6.99 -0.20
C ILE A 106 -6.86 -6.12 -1.00
N VAL A 107 -8.10 -6.53 -1.05
CA VAL A 107 -9.21 -5.82 -1.67
C VAL A 107 -10.17 -5.42 -0.58
N ILE A 108 -10.39 -4.12 -0.40
CA ILE A 108 -11.21 -3.56 0.68
C ILE A 108 -12.28 -2.65 0.09
N ARG A 109 -13.53 -2.86 0.50
CA ARG A 109 -14.65 -1.97 0.24
C ARG A 109 -15.23 -1.49 1.56
N ALA A 110 -15.16 -0.20 1.83
CA ALA A 110 -15.81 0.41 2.99
C ALA A 110 -17.20 0.89 2.58
N THR A 111 -18.22 0.38 3.27
CA THR A 111 -19.64 0.66 2.98
C THR A 111 -20.31 1.53 4.07
N GLY A 112 -19.54 1.90 5.11
CA GLY A 112 -20.01 2.73 6.20
C GLY A 112 -18.85 3.31 7.00
N ARG A 113 -19.15 3.85 8.17
CA ARG A 113 -18.12 4.33 9.09
C ARG A 113 -17.52 3.16 9.85
N VAL A 114 -16.26 2.86 9.58
CA VAL A 114 -15.54 1.74 10.18
C VAL A 114 -15.08 2.08 11.60
N SER A 115 -15.37 1.20 12.56
CA SER A 115 -15.18 1.45 13.99
C SER A 115 -13.73 1.48 14.44
N LYS A 116 -12.83 0.76 13.74
CA LYS A 116 -11.40 0.71 14.03
C LYS A 116 -10.56 0.63 12.75
N PRO A 117 -9.29 1.06 12.78
CA PRO A 117 -8.40 0.98 11.62
C PRO A 117 -8.17 -0.44 11.14
N VAL A 118 -7.98 -0.60 9.83
CA VAL A 118 -7.33 -1.78 9.25
C VAL A 118 -5.82 -1.55 9.25
N SER A 119 -5.04 -2.53 9.68
CA SER A 119 -3.58 -2.44 9.76
C SER A 119 -2.92 -3.52 8.92
N LEU A 120 -2.23 -3.12 7.86
CA LEU A 120 -1.37 -4.00 7.07
C LEU A 120 0.01 -4.04 7.73
N ILE A 121 0.45 -5.23 8.11
CA ILE A 121 1.73 -5.48 8.77
C ILE A 121 2.59 -6.30 7.82
N TYR A 122 3.73 -5.75 7.45
CA TYR A 122 4.65 -6.39 6.52
C TYR A 122 5.88 -6.87 7.26
N LEU A 123 6.07 -8.19 7.33
CA LEU A 123 7.19 -8.84 7.97
C LEU A 123 8.22 -9.28 6.92
N HIS A 124 9.49 -9.04 7.21
CA HIS A 124 10.62 -9.46 6.39
C HIS A 124 11.35 -10.58 7.13
N GLN A 125 11.31 -11.80 6.58
CA GLN A 125 11.89 -13.00 7.20
C GLN A 125 12.91 -13.72 6.31
N SER A 126 13.01 -13.36 5.03
CA SER A 126 13.98 -13.93 4.09
C SER A 126 14.86 -12.85 3.49
N GLU A 127 16.19 -12.98 3.63
CA GLU A 127 17.17 -11.99 3.15
C GLU A 127 17.10 -11.71 1.64
N THR A 128 16.49 -12.59 0.87
CA THR A 128 16.37 -12.48 -0.59
C THR A 128 14.92 -12.40 -1.07
N SER A 129 14.00 -12.04 -0.16
CA SER A 129 12.59 -11.96 -0.51
C SER A 129 12.30 -10.85 -1.52
N ASP A 130 11.34 -11.14 -2.41
CA ASP A 130 10.89 -10.23 -3.46
C ASP A 130 9.35 -10.17 -3.43
N ALA A 131 8.82 -9.07 -2.94
CA ALA A 131 7.38 -8.92 -2.74
C ALA A 131 6.77 -7.93 -3.74
N LEU A 132 5.78 -8.40 -4.49
CA LEU A 132 4.94 -7.59 -5.37
C LEU A 132 3.50 -7.61 -4.84
N LEU A 133 3.10 -6.56 -4.13
CA LEU A 133 1.76 -6.47 -3.55
C LEU A 133 0.92 -5.41 -4.26
N HIS A 134 -0.34 -5.77 -4.55
CA HIS A 134 -1.30 -4.83 -5.13
C HIS A 134 -2.57 -4.77 -4.28
N HIS A 135 -2.88 -3.59 -3.76
CA HIS A 135 -4.07 -3.36 -2.94
C HIS A 135 -5.09 -2.53 -3.70
N VAL A 136 -6.36 -2.91 -3.58
CA VAL A 136 -7.49 -2.18 -4.19
C VAL A 136 -8.46 -1.78 -3.09
N ILE A 137 -8.75 -0.49 -2.99
CA ILE A 137 -9.59 0.07 -1.94
C ILE A 137 -10.68 0.93 -2.56
N ARG A 138 -11.94 0.65 -2.22
CA ARG A 138 -13.08 1.51 -2.53
C ARG A 138 -13.71 1.98 -1.23
N VAL A 139 -13.91 3.30 -1.12
CA VAL A 139 -14.65 3.89 0.00
C VAL A 139 -15.92 4.49 -0.58
N GLU A 140 -17.05 3.89 -0.24
CA GLU A 140 -18.35 4.26 -0.78
C GLU A 140 -18.82 5.62 -0.26
N GLU A 141 -19.89 6.14 -0.86
CA GLU A 141 -20.47 7.44 -0.53
C GLU A 141 -20.74 7.56 0.99
N GLY A 142 -20.21 8.59 1.61
CA GLY A 142 -20.35 8.87 3.05
C GLY A 142 -19.60 7.92 3.98
N ALA A 143 -18.94 6.87 3.43
CA ALA A 143 -18.16 5.94 4.23
C ALA A 143 -16.82 6.57 4.71
N GLU A 144 -16.32 6.04 5.82
CA GLU A 144 -15.07 6.49 6.43
C GLU A 144 -14.24 5.31 6.91
N MET A 145 -12.95 5.25 6.53
CA MET A 145 -12.02 4.27 7.03
C MET A 145 -10.60 4.82 7.21
N THR A 146 -9.85 4.18 8.09
CA THR A 146 -8.41 4.41 8.28
C THR A 146 -7.63 3.16 7.94
N LEU A 147 -6.58 3.32 7.12
CA LEU A 147 -5.60 2.29 6.83
C LEU A 147 -4.28 2.64 7.50
N LEU A 148 -3.74 1.71 8.26
CA LEU A 148 -2.38 1.76 8.82
C LEU A 148 -1.50 0.77 8.08
N GLU A 149 -0.28 1.16 7.76
CA GLU A 149 0.72 0.26 7.20
C GLU A 149 2.01 0.34 7.99
N GLN A 150 2.64 -0.79 8.27
CA GLN A 150 3.93 -0.83 8.96
C GLN A 150 4.82 -1.99 8.50
N GLY A 151 6.12 -1.81 8.62
CA GLY A 151 7.11 -2.84 8.44
C GLY A 151 7.95 -2.71 7.17
N PRO A 152 9.06 -3.46 7.09
CA PRO A 152 10.01 -3.43 5.96
C PRO A 152 9.52 -4.18 4.71
N ALA A 153 8.65 -5.14 4.84
CA ALA A 153 8.02 -5.98 3.83
C ALA A 153 8.91 -7.07 3.22
N ALA A 154 10.05 -6.72 2.64
CA ALA A 154 10.90 -7.66 1.91
C ALA A 154 12.27 -7.03 1.60
N ALA A 155 13.22 -7.83 1.13
CA ALA A 155 14.50 -7.32 0.63
C ALA A 155 14.29 -6.40 -0.59
N ARG A 156 13.43 -6.80 -1.53
CA ARG A 156 12.89 -5.94 -2.58
C ARG A 156 11.37 -5.88 -2.48
N PHE A 157 10.84 -4.68 -2.41
CA PHE A 157 9.40 -4.45 -2.23
C PHE A 157 8.85 -3.52 -3.30
N ASN A 158 7.96 -4.03 -4.11
CA ASN A 158 7.19 -3.25 -5.06
C ASN A 158 5.70 -3.32 -4.70
N LYS A 159 5.12 -2.17 -4.35
CA LYS A 159 3.70 -2.09 -3.97
C LYS A 159 2.96 -1.08 -4.83
N CYS A 160 1.79 -1.47 -5.28
CA CYS A 160 0.78 -0.59 -5.84
C CYS A 160 -0.47 -0.57 -4.95
N THR A 161 -1.07 0.59 -4.78
CA THR A 161 -2.35 0.75 -4.08
C THR A 161 -3.25 1.64 -4.92
N GLU A 162 -4.40 1.12 -5.32
CA GLU A 162 -5.42 1.88 -6.02
C GLU A 162 -6.56 2.20 -5.07
N VAL A 163 -6.91 3.48 -4.94
CA VAL A 163 -7.92 3.98 -4.01
C VAL A 163 -8.97 4.78 -4.76
N ASP A 164 -10.20 4.36 -4.67
CA ASP A 164 -11.36 5.06 -5.23
C ASP A 164 -12.25 5.60 -4.11
N LEU A 165 -12.36 6.92 -4.03
CA LEU A 165 -13.19 7.61 -3.05
C LEU A 165 -14.43 8.15 -3.72
N ALA A 166 -15.59 7.57 -3.40
CA ALA A 166 -16.90 8.05 -3.83
C ALA A 166 -17.24 9.42 -3.20
N PRO A 167 -18.29 10.11 -3.64
CA PRO A 167 -18.65 11.41 -3.08
C PRO A 167 -18.76 11.38 -1.55
N THR A 168 -18.26 12.42 -0.88
CA THR A 168 -18.24 12.59 0.58
C THR A 168 -17.48 11.53 1.38
N ALA A 169 -16.87 10.56 0.74
CA ALA A 169 -16.04 9.52 1.38
C ALA A 169 -14.83 10.10 2.10
N ARG A 170 -14.39 9.43 3.16
CA ARG A 170 -13.20 9.83 3.93
C ARG A 170 -12.23 8.67 4.07
N PHE A 171 -10.99 8.89 3.67
CA PHE A 171 -9.93 7.90 3.78
C PHE A 171 -8.66 8.51 4.39
N HIS A 172 -8.23 7.92 5.50
CA HIS A 172 -6.97 8.24 6.14
C HIS A 172 -5.99 7.10 5.96
N HIS A 173 -4.81 7.41 5.46
CA HIS A 173 -3.74 6.46 5.21
C HIS A 173 -2.48 6.88 5.96
N ILE A 174 -2.04 6.06 6.90
CA ILE A 174 -0.84 6.34 7.70
C ILE A 174 0.12 5.18 7.54
N ARG A 175 1.33 5.48 7.10
CA ARG A 175 2.34 4.47 6.83
C ARG A 175 3.64 4.77 7.58
N ALA A 176 4.14 3.77 8.32
CA ALA A 176 5.45 3.75 8.92
C ALA A 176 6.31 2.67 8.26
N GLN A 177 7.19 3.06 7.35
CA GLN A 177 8.12 2.13 6.72
C GLN A 177 9.25 1.81 7.68
N GLY A 178 9.48 0.51 7.90
CA GLY A 178 10.41 -0.01 8.88
C GLY A 178 11.88 0.37 8.62
N ARG A 179 12.71 0.10 9.60
CA ARG A 179 14.13 0.48 9.68
C ARG A 179 15.05 -0.55 9.05
N ASP A 180 14.77 -1.05 7.90
CA ASP A 180 15.69 -1.97 7.24
C ASP A 180 16.63 -1.18 6.32
N HIS A 181 17.91 -1.14 6.66
CA HIS A 181 18.93 -0.39 5.93
C HIS A 181 19.27 -0.98 4.56
N ALA A 182 19.05 -2.28 4.36
CA ALA A 182 19.40 -2.94 3.09
C ALA A 182 18.22 -3.05 2.12
N ARG A 183 17.03 -2.69 2.55
CA ARG A 183 15.80 -2.77 1.75
C ARG A 183 15.81 -1.85 0.54
N ARG A 184 15.24 -2.36 -0.57
CA ARG A 184 14.87 -1.57 -1.75
C ARG A 184 13.36 -1.59 -1.91
N ALA A 185 12.75 -0.42 -1.82
CA ALA A 185 11.30 -0.29 -1.90
C ALA A 185 10.87 0.76 -2.91
N VAL A 186 9.91 0.40 -3.74
CA VAL A 186 9.16 1.33 -4.58
C VAL A 186 7.67 1.14 -4.31
N THR A 187 6.98 2.21 -3.99
CA THR A 187 5.55 2.16 -3.73
C THR A 187 4.82 3.24 -4.49
N HIS A 188 3.68 2.87 -5.07
CA HIS A 188 2.81 3.77 -5.79
C HIS A 188 1.42 3.77 -5.15
N SER A 189 0.83 4.93 -5.02
CA SER A 189 -0.57 5.10 -4.62
C SER A 189 -1.28 5.92 -5.69
N PHE A 190 -2.26 5.33 -6.34
CA PHE A 190 -3.13 5.97 -7.32
C PHE A 190 -4.48 6.21 -6.65
N VAL A 191 -4.89 7.45 -6.56
CA VAL A 191 -6.06 7.84 -5.77
C VAL A 191 -6.98 8.71 -6.61
N ARG A 192 -8.25 8.30 -6.75
CA ARG A 192 -9.31 9.11 -7.32
C ARG A 192 -10.17 9.69 -6.21
N VAL A 193 -10.37 11.01 -6.21
CA VAL A 193 -11.09 11.74 -5.16
C VAL A 193 -12.31 12.44 -5.77
N ALA A 194 -13.50 11.92 -5.48
CA ALA A 194 -14.75 12.47 -5.97
C ALA A 194 -15.22 13.69 -5.17
N GLU A 195 -16.41 14.19 -5.50
CA GLU A 195 -17.01 15.41 -4.92
C GLU A 195 -17.04 15.35 -3.38
N ALA A 196 -16.54 16.41 -2.75
CA ALA A 196 -16.49 16.57 -1.29
C ALA A 196 -15.81 15.41 -0.53
N ALA A 197 -15.11 14.51 -1.23
CA ALA A 197 -14.37 13.42 -0.60
C ALA A 197 -13.04 13.92 -0.01
N HIS A 198 -12.58 13.24 1.04
CA HIS A 198 -11.37 13.61 1.76
C HIS A 198 -10.34 12.49 1.74
N TYR A 199 -9.19 12.74 1.16
CA TYR A 199 -8.00 11.89 1.22
C TYR A 199 -6.93 12.53 2.12
N LYS A 200 -6.47 11.80 3.13
CA LYS A 200 -5.32 12.21 3.95
C LYS A 200 -4.30 11.09 4.00
N SER A 201 -3.05 11.40 3.69
CA SER A 201 -1.95 10.43 3.75
C SER A 201 -0.75 11.02 4.46
N PHE A 202 -0.13 10.21 5.34
CA PHE A 202 1.16 10.48 5.94
C PHE A 202 2.07 9.26 5.82
N THR A 203 3.31 9.47 5.35
CA THR A 203 4.32 8.41 5.26
C THR A 203 5.57 8.81 6.04
N LEU A 204 5.93 8.01 7.05
CA LEU A 204 7.23 8.06 7.68
C LEU A 204 8.13 6.99 7.06
N THR A 205 9.25 7.41 6.47
CA THR A 205 10.27 6.52 5.91
C THR A 205 11.51 6.62 6.77
N CYS A 206 11.97 5.47 7.29
CA CYS A 206 13.21 5.38 8.06
C CYS A 206 14.18 4.48 7.32
N ASN A 207 15.31 5.04 6.89
CA ASN A 207 16.41 4.34 6.24
C ASN A 207 16.03 3.51 5.00
N GLY A 208 16.86 2.58 4.59
CA GLY A 208 16.75 1.80 3.37
C GLY A 208 17.79 2.24 2.34
N VAL A 209 18.36 1.29 1.61
CA VAL A 209 19.31 1.58 0.51
C VAL A 209 18.62 2.39 -0.59
N LEU A 210 17.38 2.03 -0.87
CA LEU A 210 16.53 2.75 -1.82
C LEU A 210 15.08 2.73 -1.30
N THR A 211 14.49 3.90 -1.21
CA THR A 211 13.04 4.01 -0.96
C THR A 211 12.47 5.11 -1.83
N ARG A 212 11.49 4.75 -2.67
CA ARG A 212 10.74 5.67 -3.49
C ARG A 212 9.24 5.52 -3.23
N ASN A 213 8.61 6.58 -2.79
CA ASN A 213 7.16 6.63 -2.57
C ASN A 213 6.54 7.66 -3.52
N GLU A 214 5.53 7.25 -4.26
CA GLU A 214 4.81 8.11 -5.19
C GLU A 214 3.31 8.12 -4.91
N HIS A 215 2.73 9.30 -5.02
CA HIS A 215 1.28 9.50 -5.01
C HIS A 215 0.86 10.16 -6.32
N VAL A 216 -0.10 9.56 -6.99
CA VAL A 216 -0.79 10.11 -8.15
C VAL A 216 -2.24 10.31 -7.72
N ILE A 217 -2.68 11.56 -7.68
CA ILE A 217 -4.00 11.91 -7.15
C ILE A 217 -4.79 12.61 -8.24
N ASP A 218 -5.90 12.00 -8.60
CA ASP A 218 -6.86 12.54 -9.54
C ASP A 218 -8.07 13.12 -8.77
N ILE A 219 -8.19 14.43 -8.80
CA ILE A 219 -9.28 15.16 -8.15
C ILE A 219 -10.36 15.42 -9.19
N VAL A 220 -11.43 14.61 -9.15
CA VAL A 220 -12.46 14.58 -10.19
C VAL A 220 -13.77 15.26 -9.77
N GLY A 221 -13.89 15.72 -8.53
CA GLY A 221 -15.11 16.39 -8.03
C GLY A 221 -14.85 17.71 -7.32
N ASP A 222 -15.87 18.56 -7.27
CA ASP A 222 -15.81 19.82 -6.55
C ASP A 222 -15.67 19.63 -5.04
N ASN A 223 -15.03 20.57 -4.35
CA ASN A 223 -14.81 20.53 -2.90
C ASN A 223 -14.03 19.29 -2.39
N ALA A 224 -13.43 18.52 -3.27
CA ALA A 224 -12.57 17.41 -2.88
C ALA A 224 -11.30 17.92 -2.17
N ILE A 225 -10.84 17.18 -1.17
CA ILE A 225 -9.67 17.53 -0.36
C ILE A 225 -8.65 16.39 -0.39
N ALA A 226 -7.42 16.71 -0.79
CA ALA A 226 -6.29 15.80 -0.70
C ALA A 226 -5.14 16.43 0.11
N HIS A 227 -4.77 15.80 1.22
CA HIS A 227 -3.61 16.17 2.02
C HIS A 227 -2.60 15.01 2.03
N VAL A 228 -1.42 15.25 1.47
CA VAL A 228 -0.32 14.27 1.47
C VAL A 228 0.89 14.89 2.16
N ALA A 229 1.40 14.20 3.15
CA ALA A 229 2.60 14.58 3.87
C ALA A 229 3.53 13.38 4.04
N GLY A 230 4.81 13.66 4.28
CA GLY A 230 5.79 12.64 4.56
C GLY A 230 6.99 13.19 5.32
N ALA A 231 7.67 12.29 6.01
CA ALA A 231 8.96 12.55 6.61
C ALA A 231 9.91 11.40 6.25
N ALA A 232 11.16 11.73 5.96
CA ALA A 232 12.20 10.76 5.68
C ALA A 232 13.37 10.98 6.66
N LEU A 233 13.77 9.91 7.31
CA LEU A 233 14.96 9.87 8.18
C LEU A 233 15.96 8.92 7.54
N GLY A 234 17.16 9.39 7.30
CA GLY A 234 18.25 8.61 6.73
C GLY A 234 19.50 8.73 7.61
N ASP A 235 20.27 7.65 7.68
CA ASP A 235 21.65 7.73 8.17
C ASP A 235 22.53 8.22 7.01
N GLY A 236 23.28 9.30 7.26
CA GLY A 236 24.15 9.93 6.27
C GLY A 236 25.43 9.17 6.00
#